data_f4d43be0caa0fb478bde6e499b0c4106
#
_entry.id   f4d43be0caa0fb478bde6e499b0c4106
#
_cell.length_a   1.000
_cell.length_b   1.000
_cell.length_c   1.000
_cell.angle_alpha   90.00
_cell.angle_beta   90.00
_cell.angle_gamma   90.00
#
_symmetry.space_group_name_H-M   'P 1'
#
loop_
_entity.id
_entity.type
_entity.pdbx_description
1 polymer ?
#
loop_
_entity_poly.entity_id
_entity_poly.type
_entity_poly.pdbx_seq_one_letter_code
_entity_poly.pdbx_strand_id
1 'polypeptide(L)'
;MSFYNEIEKFKNFDMEKYMNEVTYEEIRRSIKKEKLTKFDFLNLLSPMAKDHLEEMAKESQRRSIQQFGKVISLYIPMYISNYCTNECTYCGFNKNNKIDRKHLKLNEIEAEAIEIAKTGIRHILLLTGEAEGLVGVDYIEDAVKILKKYFDSVVIEIYPLETEEYRRLGEIGVDGLTIYQEVYDEKIYKSVHLGGKKADYMWRLETPERGAKAGLRSINIGTLFGLGDLVEEAYLSGLHAKYLTDKYLNSEFSISLPRINDAEGGYKSKYILDDASFVQFVLAYRLFLPKAGINISTREIAEFRDNLIGLGVTKFSAGSKTNVGAYSDLEKSTPQFEISDNRSVEETEDAIRARGYQVVHKDWELIL
;
A
#
# COMPACT_ATOMS: atom_id res chain seq x y z
N MET A 1 14.81 12.71 -14.78
CA MET A 1 15.29 11.36 -14.38
C MET A 1 14.13 10.66 -13.71
N SER A 2 13.83 9.44 -14.09
CA SER A 2 12.81 8.57 -13.51
C SER A 2 13.49 7.62 -12.50
N PHE A 3 12.73 7.01 -11.59
CA PHE A 3 13.26 6.00 -10.67
C PHE A 3 13.84 4.78 -11.39
N TYR A 4 13.43 4.51 -12.61
CA TYR A 4 14.03 3.48 -13.47
C TYR A 4 15.56 3.62 -13.58
N ASN A 5 16.07 4.85 -13.65
CA ASN A 5 17.52 5.07 -13.67
C ASN A 5 18.22 4.65 -12.38
N GLU A 6 17.53 4.62 -11.27
CA GLU A 6 18.08 4.08 -10.01
C GLU A 6 18.08 2.55 -10.03
N ILE A 7 17.03 1.91 -10.58
CA ILE A 7 16.98 0.45 -10.77
C ILE A 7 18.14 -0.02 -11.64
N GLU A 8 18.41 0.63 -12.78
CA GLU A 8 19.49 0.29 -13.69
C GLU A 8 20.88 0.29 -13.04
N LYS A 9 21.10 1.13 -12.01
CA LYS A 9 22.37 1.14 -11.25
C LYS A 9 22.61 -0.14 -10.46
N PHE A 10 21.55 -0.86 -10.13
CA PHE A 10 21.63 -2.11 -9.37
C PHE A 10 21.56 -3.36 -10.23
N LYS A 11 21.33 -3.24 -11.54
CA LYS A 11 21.16 -4.37 -12.44
C LYS A 11 22.34 -5.35 -12.47
N ASN A 12 23.56 -4.84 -12.22
CA ASN A 12 24.79 -5.63 -12.17
C ASN A 12 25.35 -5.76 -10.74
N PHE A 13 24.58 -5.36 -9.73
CA PHE A 13 25.01 -5.47 -8.34
C PHE A 13 24.70 -6.87 -7.82
N ASP A 14 25.72 -7.59 -7.37
CA ASP A 14 25.59 -8.91 -6.78
C ASP A 14 25.08 -8.79 -5.34
N MET A 15 23.74 -8.68 -5.24
CA MET A 15 23.07 -8.49 -3.96
C MET A 15 23.26 -9.70 -3.05
N GLU A 16 23.17 -10.92 -3.57
CA GLU A 16 23.32 -12.15 -2.81
C GLU A 16 24.71 -12.23 -2.17
N LYS A 17 25.75 -11.97 -2.97
CA LYS A 17 27.12 -11.93 -2.44
C LYS A 17 27.27 -10.88 -1.35
N TYR A 18 26.78 -9.65 -1.58
CA TYR A 18 26.84 -8.59 -0.59
C TYR A 18 26.16 -8.99 0.71
N MET A 19 24.95 -9.53 0.65
CA MET A 19 24.17 -9.95 1.81
C MET A 19 24.87 -11.03 2.66
N ASN A 20 25.61 -11.92 2.01
CA ASN A 20 26.36 -12.99 2.69
C ASN A 20 27.65 -12.47 3.34
N GLU A 21 28.15 -11.31 2.95
CA GLU A 21 29.35 -10.67 3.50
C GLU A 21 29.06 -9.66 4.62
N VAL A 22 27.78 -9.31 4.86
CA VAL A 22 27.37 -8.35 5.91
C VAL A 22 27.74 -8.87 7.29
N THR A 23 28.37 -8.02 8.09
CA THR A 23 28.85 -8.34 9.44
C THR A 23 27.93 -7.81 10.53
N TYR A 24 28.01 -8.41 11.73
CA TYR A 24 27.32 -7.93 12.95
C TYR A 24 27.59 -6.45 13.25
N GLU A 25 28.85 -6.02 13.07
CA GLU A 25 29.23 -4.63 13.33
C GLU A 25 28.58 -3.65 12.36
N GLU A 26 28.47 -4.01 11.09
CA GLU A 26 27.81 -3.20 10.07
C GLU A 26 26.33 -3.06 10.35
N ILE A 27 25.65 -4.14 10.75
CA ILE A 27 24.24 -4.09 11.15
C ILE A 27 24.05 -3.18 12.34
N ARG A 28 24.81 -3.35 13.43
CA ARG A 28 24.72 -2.52 14.63
C ARG A 28 25.03 -1.05 14.34
N ARG A 29 26.00 -0.78 13.46
CA ARG A 29 26.31 0.58 13.02
C ARG A 29 25.13 1.16 12.25
N SER A 30 24.50 0.40 11.34
CA SER A 30 23.35 0.82 10.58
C SER A 30 22.15 1.16 11.47
N ILE A 31 21.85 0.33 12.47
CA ILE A 31 20.76 0.57 13.44
C ILE A 31 20.95 1.91 14.17
N LYS A 32 22.18 2.26 14.56
CA LYS A 32 22.50 3.47 15.34
C LYS A 32 22.56 4.75 14.52
N LYS A 33 22.66 4.69 13.20
CA LYS A 33 22.73 5.88 12.35
C LYS A 33 21.39 6.60 12.28
N GLU A 34 21.38 7.91 12.44
CA GLU A 34 20.18 8.74 12.25
C GLU A 34 19.73 8.82 10.79
N LYS A 35 20.68 8.87 9.85
CA LYS A 35 20.41 8.86 8.40
C LYS A 35 21.11 7.66 7.77
N LEU A 36 20.32 6.73 7.28
CA LEU A 36 20.81 5.53 6.61
C LEU A 36 21.14 5.84 5.14
N THR A 37 22.25 5.26 4.67
CA THR A 37 22.54 5.12 3.26
C THR A 37 21.78 3.93 2.70
N LYS A 38 21.75 3.79 1.38
CA LYS A 38 21.17 2.61 0.71
C LYS A 38 21.84 1.29 1.11
N PHE A 39 23.14 1.31 1.42
CA PHE A 39 23.86 0.13 1.89
C PHE A 39 23.57 -0.16 3.37
N ASP A 40 23.40 0.83 4.22
CA ASP A 40 22.91 0.61 5.59
C ASP A 40 21.51 -0.03 5.57
N PHE A 41 20.63 0.39 4.67
CA PHE A 41 19.32 -0.20 4.49
C PHE A 41 19.43 -1.68 4.04
N LEU A 42 20.31 -1.96 3.08
CA LEU A 42 20.57 -3.33 2.62
C LEU A 42 21.11 -4.21 3.74
N ASN A 43 22.01 -3.69 4.60
CA ASN A 43 22.50 -4.41 5.77
C ASN A 43 21.34 -4.85 6.68
N LEU A 44 20.33 -3.98 6.88
CA LEU A 44 19.16 -4.29 7.71
C LEU A 44 18.19 -5.30 7.08
N LEU A 45 18.28 -5.52 5.77
CA LEU A 45 17.52 -6.54 5.04
C LEU A 45 18.27 -7.87 4.96
N SER A 46 19.53 -7.93 5.40
CA SER A 46 20.36 -9.16 5.33
C SER A 46 19.82 -10.28 6.22
N PRO A 47 20.09 -11.54 5.89
CA PRO A 47 19.71 -12.67 6.74
C PRO A 47 20.26 -12.54 8.17
N MET A 48 21.49 -12.06 8.33
CA MET A 48 22.13 -11.86 9.63
C MET A 48 21.42 -10.79 10.49
N ALA A 49 20.73 -9.83 9.89
CA ALA A 49 19.98 -8.80 10.63
C ALA A 49 18.79 -9.40 11.42
N LYS A 50 18.34 -10.61 11.11
CA LYS A 50 17.31 -11.31 11.91
C LYS A 50 17.75 -11.55 13.35
N ASP A 51 19.04 -11.70 13.62
CA ASP A 51 19.57 -11.82 14.98
C ASP A 51 19.53 -10.50 15.77
N HIS A 52 19.22 -9.39 15.09
CA HIS A 52 19.14 -8.05 15.65
C HIS A 52 17.73 -7.44 15.68
N LEU A 53 16.69 -8.25 15.45
CA LEU A 53 15.29 -7.74 15.37
C LEU A 53 14.89 -6.96 16.63
N GLU A 54 15.30 -7.37 17.81
CA GLU A 54 15.01 -6.67 19.06
C GLU A 54 15.67 -5.27 19.13
N GLU A 55 16.93 -5.15 18.67
CA GLU A 55 17.61 -3.85 18.60
C GLU A 55 16.97 -2.95 17.55
N MET A 56 16.62 -3.51 16.39
CA MET A 56 15.89 -2.82 15.32
C MET A 56 14.52 -2.36 15.79
N ALA A 57 13.78 -3.20 16.53
CA ALA A 57 12.44 -2.89 17.04
C ALA A 57 12.47 -1.70 18.02
N LYS A 58 13.40 -1.68 18.96
CA LYS A 58 13.59 -0.55 19.92
C LYS A 58 13.85 0.76 19.18
N GLU A 59 14.73 0.75 18.21
CA GLU A 59 15.08 1.94 17.45
C GLU A 59 13.94 2.36 16.50
N SER A 60 13.26 1.41 15.87
CA SER A 60 12.07 1.65 15.07
C SER A 60 10.95 2.30 15.89
N GLN A 61 10.66 1.77 17.08
CA GLN A 61 9.68 2.34 17.99
C GLN A 61 10.06 3.77 18.39
N ARG A 62 11.32 4.02 18.77
CA ARG A 62 11.81 5.35 19.12
C ARG A 62 11.56 6.36 17.98
N ARG A 63 11.93 6.01 16.75
CA ARG A 63 11.73 6.87 15.57
C ARG A 63 10.26 7.08 15.25
N SER A 64 9.46 6.03 15.35
CA SER A 64 8.01 6.12 15.10
C SER A 64 7.34 7.06 16.09
N ILE A 65 7.62 6.93 17.38
CA ILE A 65 7.07 7.82 18.42
C ILE A 65 7.53 9.26 18.21
N GLN A 66 8.79 9.46 17.83
CA GLN A 66 9.33 10.80 17.56
C GLN A 66 8.65 11.48 16.37
N GLN A 67 8.30 10.73 15.31
CA GLN A 67 7.72 11.28 14.09
C GLN A 67 6.20 11.35 14.11
N PHE A 68 5.54 10.36 14.68
CA PHE A 68 4.10 10.17 14.56
C PHE A 68 3.37 10.16 15.90
N GLY A 69 4.11 10.08 17.02
CA GLY A 69 3.50 9.83 18.33
C GLY A 69 3.04 8.37 18.48
N LYS A 70 2.21 8.12 19.50
CA LYS A 70 1.55 6.82 19.71
C LYS A 70 0.16 6.82 19.08
N VAL A 71 0.09 6.92 17.76
CA VAL A 71 -1.17 6.95 17.01
C VAL A 71 -1.16 5.93 15.87
N ILE A 72 -2.32 5.37 15.59
CA ILE A 72 -2.60 4.56 14.39
C ILE A 72 -3.79 5.19 13.68
N SER A 73 -3.62 5.53 12.41
CA SER A 73 -4.70 6.02 11.56
C SER A 73 -5.47 4.85 10.96
N LEU A 74 -6.80 4.97 10.88
CA LEU A 74 -7.65 3.96 10.26
C LEU A 74 -8.22 4.45 8.93
N TYR A 75 -8.41 3.50 7.99
CA TYR A 75 -9.14 3.74 6.75
C TYR A 75 -9.97 2.52 6.37
N ILE A 76 -10.96 2.74 5.52
CA ILE A 76 -11.78 1.66 4.94
C ILE A 76 -11.60 1.64 3.42
N PRO A 77 -11.35 0.46 2.79
CA PRO A 77 -11.41 0.30 1.34
C PRO A 77 -12.87 0.19 0.89
N MET A 78 -13.22 0.85 -0.21
CA MET A 78 -14.53 0.77 -0.86
C MET A 78 -14.35 0.47 -2.35
N TYR A 79 -14.84 -0.69 -2.79
CA TYR A 79 -14.79 -1.12 -4.19
C TYR A 79 -16.04 -0.70 -4.93
N ILE A 80 -15.88 0.09 -6.01
CA ILE A 80 -17.00 0.57 -6.83
C ILE A 80 -17.19 -0.20 -8.13
N SER A 81 -16.17 -0.96 -8.58
CA SER A 81 -16.27 -1.85 -9.72
C SER A 81 -15.20 -2.93 -9.69
N ASN A 82 -15.56 -4.17 -10.05
CA ASN A 82 -14.62 -5.27 -10.30
C ASN A 82 -14.45 -5.62 -11.77
N TYR A 83 -15.01 -4.82 -12.68
CA TYR A 83 -14.70 -4.93 -14.11
C TYR A 83 -13.25 -4.54 -14.35
N CYS A 84 -12.52 -5.41 -15.07
CA CYS A 84 -11.11 -5.18 -15.37
C CYS A 84 -10.78 -5.74 -16.75
N THR A 85 -9.92 -5.05 -17.49
CA THR A 85 -9.41 -5.46 -18.81
C THR A 85 -8.04 -6.11 -18.75
N ASN A 86 -7.41 -6.13 -17.55
CA ASN A 86 -6.08 -6.69 -17.37
C ASN A 86 -6.09 -8.21 -17.12
N GLU A 87 -4.94 -8.82 -17.40
CA GLU A 87 -4.69 -10.27 -17.25
C GLU A 87 -3.61 -10.52 -16.18
N CYS A 88 -3.82 -9.96 -14.98
CA CYS A 88 -2.89 -10.18 -13.85
C CYS A 88 -3.15 -11.57 -13.26
N THR A 89 -2.13 -12.45 -13.26
CA THR A 89 -2.27 -13.85 -12.88
C THR A 89 -2.68 -14.08 -11.42
N TYR A 90 -2.41 -13.10 -10.56
CA TYR A 90 -2.61 -13.16 -9.10
C TYR A 90 -3.89 -12.45 -8.62
N CYS A 91 -4.63 -11.80 -9.50
CA CYS A 91 -5.75 -10.93 -9.13
C CYS A 91 -7.10 -11.59 -9.43
N GLY A 92 -7.99 -11.62 -8.44
CA GLY A 92 -9.35 -12.13 -8.59
C GLY A 92 -10.15 -11.40 -9.68
N PHE A 93 -9.85 -10.12 -9.94
CA PHE A 93 -10.51 -9.32 -10.99
C PHE A 93 -9.94 -9.54 -12.40
N ASN A 94 -8.98 -10.45 -12.59
CA ASN A 94 -8.45 -10.80 -13.92
C ASN A 94 -9.61 -10.97 -14.93
N LYS A 95 -9.46 -10.38 -16.13
CA LYS A 95 -10.52 -10.39 -17.14
C LYS A 95 -10.97 -11.79 -17.56
N ASN A 96 -10.08 -12.79 -17.44
CA ASN A 96 -10.32 -14.17 -17.82
C ASN A 96 -11.01 -14.99 -16.71
N ASN A 97 -11.07 -14.48 -15.48
CA ASN A 97 -11.77 -15.15 -14.38
C ASN A 97 -13.29 -15.07 -14.57
N LYS A 98 -13.96 -16.20 -14.35
CA LYS A 98 -15.42 -16.31 -14.39
C LYS A 98 -15.97 -15.95 -13.02
N ILE A 99 -16.18 -14.66 -12.79
CA ILE A 99 -16.61 -14.10 -11.50
C ILE A 99 -17.87 -13.25 -11.67
N ASP A 100 -18.60 -13.04 -10.58
CA ASP A 100 -19.73 -12.11 -10.55
C ASP A 100 -19.21 -10.67 -10.64
N ARG A 101 -19.39 -10.05 -11.80
CA ARG A 101 -18.98 -8.68 -12.08
C ARG A 101 -20.05 -7.70 -11.66
N LYS A 102 -19.60 -6.64 -10.96
CA LYS A 102 -20.47 -5.55 -10.52
C LYS A 102 -19.81 -4.20 -10.74
N HIS A 103 -20.65 -3.23 -11.06
CA HIS A 103 -20.30 -1.81 -11.18
C HIS A 103 -21.40 -1.01 -10.50
N LEU A 104 -21.07 -0.22 -9.50
CA LEU A 104 -22.03 0.56 -8.73
C LEU A 104 -22.53 1.78 -9.52
N LYS A 105 -23.83 2.04 -9.44
CA LYS A 105 -24.38 3.32 -9.84
C LYS A 105 -24.09 4.36 -8.76
N LEU A 106 -24.17 5.64 -9.10
CA LEU A 106 -23.88 6.73 -8.16
C LEU A 106 -24.72 6.70 -6.87
N ASN A 107 -25.99 6.33 -6.97
CA ASN A 107 -26.85 6.14 -5.79
C ASN A 107 -26.46 4.92 -4.93
N GLU A 108 -25.90 3.89 -5.51
CA GLU A 108 -25.37 2.73 -4.79
C GLU A 108 -24.06 3.08 -4.08
N ILE A 109 -23.20 3.91 -4.72
CA ILE A 109 -22.00 4.49 -4.07
C ILE A 109 -22.38 5.30 -2.83
N GLU A 110 -23.43 6.12 -2.93
CA GLU A 110 -23.89 6.91 -1.78
C GLU A 110 -24.44 6.00 -0.66
N ALA A 111 -25.17 4.93 -0.99
CA ALA A 111 -25.63 3.96 0.00
C ALA A 111 -24.47 3.28 0.73
N GLU A 112 -23.43 2.82 0.01
CA GLU A 112 -22.19 2.26 0.61
C GLU A 112 -21.49 3.29 1.51
N ALA A 113 -21.37 4.55 1.05
CA ALA A 113 -20.74 5.61 1.81
C ALA A 113 -21.46 5.92 3.14
N ILE A 114 -22.79 5.89 3.14
CA ILE A 114 -23.63 6.08 4.35
C ILE A 114 -23.35 4.97 5.37
N GLU A 115 -23.30 3.71 4.94
CA GLU A 115 -23.04 2.59 5.85
C GLU A 115 -21.60 2.65 6.41
N ILE A 116 -20.62 2.96 5.59
CA ILE A 116 -19.23 3.13 6.03
C ILE A 116 -19.11 4.30 7.01
N ALA A 117 -19.76 5.43 6.75
CA ALA A 117 -19.69 6.62 7.60
C ALA A 117 -20.21 6.38 9.03
N LYS A 118 -21.15 5.41 9.23
CA LYS A 118 -21.66 5.02 10.56
C LYS A 118 -20.57 4.44 11.46
N THR A 119 -19.47 3.92 10.90
CA THR A 119 -18.33 3.42 11.66
C THR A 119 -17.51 4.51 12.35
N GLY A 120 -17.73 5.78 11.99
CA GLY A 120 -16.96 6.92 12.47
C GLY A 120 -15.67 7.19 11.70
N ILE A 121 -15.23 6.30 10.81
CA ILE A 121 -14.03 6.52 9.97
C ILE A 121 -14.31 7.65 8.96
N ARG A 122 -13.33 8.53 8.79
CA ARG A 122 -13.38 9.70 7.91
C ARG A 122 -12.38 9.64 6.75
N HIS A 123 -11.62 8.55 6.67
CA HIS A 123 -10.65 8.30 5.63
C HIS A 123 -11.07 7.07 4.80
N ILE A 124 -11.36 7.28 3.53
CA ILE A 124 -11.77 6.22 2.60
C ILE A 124 -10.74 6.01 1.49
N LEU A 125 -10.53 4.73 1.14
CA LEU A 125 -9.77 4.32 -0.02
C LEU A 125 -10.74 3.81 -1.09
N LEU A 126 -10.90 4.56 -2.17
CA LEU A 126 -11.76 4.23 -3.30
C LEU A 126 -11.01 3.33 -4.28
N LEU A 127 -11.55 2.14 -4.56
CA LEU A 127 -10.91 1.16 -5.44
C LEU A 127 -11.81 0.78 -6.63
N THR A 128 -11.15 0.49 -7.76
CA THR A 128 -11.80 -0.08 -8.93
C THR A 128 -10.86 -0.96 -9.75
N GLY A 129 -11.41 -1.91 -10.48
CA GLY A 129 -10.67 -2.56 -11.56
C GLY A 129 -10.43 -1.57 -12.72
N GLU A 130 -9.51 -1.91 -13.60
CA GLU A 130 -9.17 -1.09 -14.77
C GLU A 130 -10.07 -1.42 -15.95
N ALA A 131 -11.11 -0.62 -16.15
CA ALA A 131 -12.07 -0.72 -17.25
C ALA A 131 -12.52 0.69 -17.69
N GLU A 132 -11.61 1.47 -18.25
CA GLU A 132 -11.79 2.90 -18.55
C GLU A 132 -13.08 3.22 -19.31
N GLY A 133 -13.53 2.35 -20.21
CA GLY A 133 -14.79 2.52 -20.93
C GLY A 133 -16.05 2.46 -20.06
N LEU A 134 -15.94 1.88 -18.85
CA LEU A 134 -17.03 1.76 -17.86
C LEU A 134 -16.78 2.61 -16.62
N VAL A 135 -15.53 2.68 -16.19
CA VAL A 135 -15.06 3.38 -14.97
C VAL A 135 -14.06 4.44 -15.39
N GLY A 136 -14.50 5.39 -16.23
CA GLY A 136 -13.66 6.50 -16.69
C GLY A 136 -13.49 7.58 -15.61
N VAL A 137 -12.60 8.53 -15.88
CA VAL A 137 -12.27 9.62 -14.94
C VAL A 137 -13.52 10.42 -14.53
N ASP A 138 -14.45 10.68 -15.44
CA ASP A 138 -15.71 11.40 -15.14
C ASP A 138 -16.57 10.66 -14.11
N TYR A 139 -16.67 9.33 -14.23
CA TYR A 139 -17.39 8.52 -13.23
C TYR A 139 -16.68 8.51 -11.88
N ILE A 140 -15.35 8.45 -11.86
CA ILE A 140 -14.55 8.53 -10.64
C ILE A 140 -14.73 9.91 -9.98
N GLU A 141 -14.73 10.97 -10.76
CA GLU A 141 -14.99 12.33 -10.28
C GLU A 141 -16.35 12.43 -9.59
N ASP A 142 -17.41 11.92 -10.22
CA ASP A 142 -18.76 11.95 -9.64
C ASP A 142 -18.85 11.09 -8.37
N ALA A 143 -18.17 9.95 -8.33
CA ALA A 143 -18.04 9.13 -7.13
C ALA A 143 -17.35 9.91 -6.00
N VAL A 144 -16.22 10.57 -6.28
CA VAL A 144 -15.48 11.39 -5.31
C VAL A 144 -16.34 12.52 -4.76
N LYS A 145 -17.10 13.24 -5.61
CA LYS A 145 -18.04 14.29 -5.16
C LYS A 145 -19.08 13.76 -4.16
N ILE A 146 -19.56 12.53 -4.34
CA ILE A 146 -20.45 11.88 -3.39
C ILE A 146 -19.71 11.57 -2.09
N LEU A 147 -18.53 10.93 -2.18
CA LEU A 147 -17.75 10.52 -1.00
C LEU A 147 -17.32 11.71 -0.14
N LYS A 148 -17.02 12.86 -0.74
CA LYS A 148 -16.67 14.10 0.00
C LYS A 148 -17.81 14.66 0.87
N LYS A 149 -19.04 14.20 0.71
CA LYS A 149 -20.15 14.55 1.63
C LYS A 149 -20.03 13.81 2.99
N TYR A 150 -19.31 12.68 3.00
CA TYR A 150 -19.26 11.75 4.15
C TYR A 150 -17.87 11.59 4.73
N PHE A 151 -16.83 11.84 3.94
CA PHE A 151 -15.43 11.59 4.31
C PHE A 151 -14.59 12.86 4.13
N ASP A 152 -13.72 13.10 5.11
CA ASP A 152 -12.79 14.25 5.07
C ASP A 152 -11.63 13.96 4.09
N SER A 153 -11.14 12.71 4.06
CA SER A 153 -10.05 12.28 3.19
C SER A 153 -10.52 11.18 2.23
N VAL A 154 -10.28 11.39 0.93
CA VAL A 154 -10.55 10.43 -0.15
C VAL A 154 -9.25 10.13 -0.87
N VAL A 155 -8.76 8.90 -0.73
CA VAL A 155 -7.61 8.37 -1.46
C VAL A 155 -8.11 7.42 -2.53
N ILE A 156 -7.47 7.40 -3.69
CA ILE A 156 -7.84 6.51 -4.80
C ILE A 156 -6.79 5.42 -5.00
N GLU A 157 -7.24 4.19 -5.25
CA GLU A 157 -6.43 3.07 -5.72
C GLU A 157 -7.06 2.54 -7.00
N ILE A 158 -6.71 3.22 -8.10
CA ILE A 158 -7.26 2.99 -9.42
C ILE A 158 -6.13 2.71 -10.42
N TYR A 159 -6.49 2.52 -11.68
CA TYR A 159 -5.51 2.41 -12.75
C TYR A 159 -4.70 3.72 -12.94
N PRO A 160 -3.48 3.64 -13.51
CA PRO A 160 -2.64 4.80 -13.77
C PRO A 160 -3.32 5.83 -14.70
N LEU A 161 -3.23 7.09 -14.31
CA LEU A 161 -3.74 8.24 -15.05
C LEU A 161 -2.60 9.16 -15.54
N GLU A 162 -2.92 10.07 -16.43
CA GLU A 162 -2.07 11.20 -16.78
C GLU A 162 -2.01 12.24 -15.64
N THR A 163 -0.96 13.04 -15.63
CA THR A 163 -0.77 14.08 -14.60
C THR A 163 -1.94 15.05 -14.52
N GLU A 164 -2.52 15.41 -15.66
CA GLU A 164 -3.63 16.34 -15.73
C GLU A 164 -4.93 15.76 -15.16
N GLU A 165 -5.16 14.46 -15.39
CA GLU A 165 -6.30 13.76 -14.82
C GLU A 165 -6.20 13.65 -13.29
N TYR A 166 -4.99 13.37 -12.76
CA TYR A 166 -4.76 13.41 -11.31
C TYR A 166 -4.98 14.81 -10.74
N ARG A 167 -4.57 15.89 -11.46
CA ARG A 167 -4.80 17.28 -11.04
C ARG A 167 -6.28 17.59 -10.96
N ARG A 168 -7.04 17.23 -12.00
CA ARG A 168 -8.49 17.36 -12.03
C ARG A 168 -9.16 16.66 -10.84
N LEU A 169 -8.75 15.45 -10.51
CA LEU A 169 -9.26 14.72 -9.34
C LEU A 169 -8.85 15.39 -8.01
N GLY A 170 -7.63 15.93 -7.93
CA GLY A 170 -7.16 16.70 -6.77
C GLY A 170 -8.01 17.96 -6.51
N GLU A 171 -8.38 18.68 -7.56
CA GLU A 171 -9.23 19.89 -7.48
C GLU A 171 -10.62 19.62 -6.92
N ILE A 172 -11.15 18.42 -7.09
CA ILE A 172 -12.46 18.02 -6.54
C ILE A 172 -12.36 17.33 -5.17
N GLY A 173 -11.13 17.19 -4.61
CA GLY A 173 -10.91 16.73 -3.25
C GLY A 173 -10.35 15.32 -3.11
N VAL A 174 -9.72 14.76 -4.14
CA VAL A 174 -8.86 13.57 -3.96
C VAL A 174 -7.59 14.00 -3.25
N ASP A 175 -7.33 13.45 -2.08
CA ASP A 175 -6.17 13.78 -1.26
C ASP A 175 -4.93 12.99 -1.64
N GLY A 176 -5.10 11.77 -2.14
CA GLY A 176 -3.97 10.90 -2.37
C GLY A 176 -4.21 9.76 -3.33
N LEU A 177 -3.12 9.09 -3.62
CA LEU A 177 -3.02 7.96 -4.53
C LEU A 177 -2.36 6.77 -3.83
N THR A 178 -2.96 5.59 -3.93
CA THR A 178 -2.30 4.32 -3.66
C THR A 178 -2.04 3.62 -4.98
N ILE A 179 -0.79 3.26 -5.24
CA ILE A 179 -0.42 2.53 -6.45
C ILE A 179 0.81 1.66 -6.21
N TYR A 180 0.66 0.35 -6.32
CA TYR A 180 1.77 -0.59 -6.16
C TYR A 180 2.43 -0.90 -7.50
N GLN A 181 3.76 -0.94 -7.52
CA GLN A 181 4.49 -1.47 -8.69
C GLN A 181 4.22 -2.97 -8.86
N GLU A 182 3.82 -3.62 -7.82
CA GLU A 182 3.59 -5.06 -7.64
C GLU A 182 4.90 -5.84 -7.57
N VAL A 183 5.76 -5.74 -8.58
CA VAL A 183 7.10 -6.35 -8.63
C VAL A 183 8.04 -5.46 -9.46
N TYR A 184 9.26 -5.27 -8.98
CA TYR A 184 10.26 -4.41 -9.64
C TYR A 184 11.08 -5.16 -10.68
N ASP A 185 11.23 -6.49 -10.59
CA ASP A 185 11.84 -7.29 -11.64
C ASP A 185 10.97 -7.27 -12.91
N GLU A 186 11.49 -6.68 -14.00
CA GLU A 186 10.76 -6.52 -15.27
C GLU A 186 10.37 -7.86 -15.92
N LYS A 187 11.19 -8.91 -15.74
CA LYS A 187 10.90 -10.23 -16.33
C LYS A 187 9.73 -10.90 -15.59
N ILE A 188 9.76 -10.81 -14.26
CA ILE A 188 8.66 -11.30 -13.43
C ILE A 188 7.42 -10.46 -13.68
N TYR A 189 7.55 -9.12 -13.73
CA TYR A 189 6.43 -8.21 -14.02
C TYR A 189 5.70 -8.62 -15.31
N LYS A 190 6.46 -8.83 -16.38
CA LYS A 190 5.92 -9.28 -17.67
C LYS A 190 5.28 -10.66 -17.61
N SER A 191 5.79 -11.55 -16.75
CA SER A 191 5.29 -12.91 -16.61
C SER A 191 3.96 -13.02 -15.84
N VAL A 192 3.64 -12.00 -15.01
CA VAL A 192 2.43 -11.96 -14.19
C VAL A 192 1.38 -10.96 -14.68
N HIS A 193 1.75 -10.04 -15.58
CA HIS A 193 0.85 -9.09 -16.24
C HIS A 193 0.77 -9.40 -17.73
N LEU A 194 -0.04 -10.40 -18.08
CA LEU A 194 -0.07 -11.02 -19.42
C LEU A 194 -0.74 -10.16 -20.49
N GLY A 195 -1.59 -9.20 -20.09
CA GLY A 195 -2.29 -8.32 -21.01
C GLY A 195 -3.03 -7.20 -20.32
N GLY A 196 -3.56 -6.27 -21.11
CA GLY A 196 -4.16 -5.02 -20.66
C GLY A 196 -3.13 -3.91 -20.44
N LYS A 197 -3.58 -2.72 -20.05
CA LYS A 197 -2.71 -1.55 -19.85
C LYS A 197 -1.73 -1.73 -18.69
N LYS A 198 -2.09 -2.52 -17.66
CA LYS A 198 -1.19 -2.82 -16.53
C LYS A 198 0.07 -3.57 -16.96
N ALA A 199 0.11 -4.17 -18.15
CA ALA A 199 1.32 -4.79 -18.70
C ALA A 199 2.43 -3.78 -19.06
N ASP A 200 2.11 -2.48 -19.15
CA ASP A 200 3.11 -1.43 -19.34
C ASP A 200 3.83 -1.12 -18.02
N TYR A 201 5.02 -1.71 -17.88
CA TYR A 201 5.87 -1.58 -16.71
C TYR A 201 6.24 -0.12 -16.40
N MET A 202 6.68 0.63 -17.42
CA MET A 202 7.15 2.00 -17.23
C MET A 202 6.01 2.95 -16.90
N TRP A 203 4.86 2.78 -17.55
CA TRP A 203 3.66 3.55 -17.28
C TRP A 203 3.24 3.44 -15.81
N ARG A 204 3.31 2.22 -15.27
CA ARG A 204 2.99 1.98 -13.87
C ARG A 204 4.07 2.49 -12.92
N LEU A 205 5.35 2.25 -13.20
CA LEU A 205 6.47 2.68 -12.36
C LEU A 205 6.51 4.20 -12.16
N GLU A 206 6.16 4.96 -13.19
CA GLU A 206 6.20 6.43 -13.16
C GLU A 206 4.90 7.05 -12.60
N THR A 207 3.90 6.26 -12.27
CA THR A 207 2.60 6.76 -11.77
C THR A 207 2.72 7.54 -10.46
N PRO A 208 3.49 7.13 -9.43
CA PRO A 208 3.68 7.93 -8.23
C PRO A 208 4.22 9.33 -8.51
N GLU A 209 5.14 9.45 -9.48
CA GLU A 209 5.66 10.75 -9.88
C GLU A 209 4.59 11.62 -10.57
N ARG A 210 3.69 11.03 -11.37
CA ARG A 210 2.58 11.77 -11.99
C ARG A 210 1.62 12.31 -10.93
N GLY A 211 1.27 11.50 -9.92
CA GLY A 211 0.46 11.94 -8.78
C GLY A 211 1.11 13.08 -8.00
N ALA A 212 2.41 12.98 -7.70
CA ALA A 212 3.16 14.03 -7.00
C ALA A 212 3.25 15.33 -7.81
N LYS A 213 3.49 15.26 -9.12
CA LYS A 213 3.49 16.41 -10.04
C LYS A 213 2.12 17.06 -10.15
N ALA A 214 1.05 16.30 -10.02
CA ALA A 214 -0.32 16.80 -10.00
C ALA A 214 -0.68 17.54 -8.69
N GLY A 215 0.17 17.41 -7.66
CA GLY A 215 -0.04 18.07 -6.36
C GLY A 215 -0.82 17.20 -5.35
N LEU A 216 -0.98 15.90 -5.59
CA LEU A 216 -1.61 15.02 -4.60
C LEU A 216 -0.78 15.00 -3.31
N ARG A 217 -1.45 15.19 -2.19
CA ARG A 217 -0.82 15.31 -0.86
C ARG A 217 -0.17 14.01 -0.39
N SER A 218 -0.84 12.88 -0.57
CA SER A 218 -0.40 11.58 -0.04
C SER A 218 -0.26 10.55 -1.15
N ILE A 219 0.89 9.88 -1.20
CA ILE A 219 1.14 8.84 -2.19
C ILE A 219 1.66 7.59 -1.48
N ASN A 220 0.92 6.49 -1.62
CA ASN A 220 1.27 5.20 -1.07
C ASN A 220 1.75 4.27 -2.18
N ILE A 221 2.94 3.73 -2.00
CA ILE A 221 3.54 2.77 -2.93
C ILE A 221 3.79 1.42 -2.25
N GLY A 222 4.20 0.42 -3.01
CA GLY A 222 4.56 -0.88 -2.45
C GLY A 222 4.84 -1.92 -3.52
N THR A 223 5.17 -3.11 -3.04
CA THR A 223 5.28 -4.34 -3.82
C THR A 223 4.36 -5.40 -3.25
N LEU A 224 3.88 -6.30 -4.09
CA LEU A 224 3.08 -7.46 -3.67
C LEU A 224 4.04 -8.62 -3.39
N PHE A 225 4.36 -8.80 -2.11
CA PHE A 225 5.28 -9.84 -1.68
C PHE A 225 4.76 -11.24 -2.00
N GLY A 226 5.58 -11.99 -2.70
CA GLY A 226 5.29 -13.32 -3.23
C GLY A 226 5.37 -13.42 -4.75
N LEU A 227 5.52 -12.30 -5.47
CA LEU A 227 5.74 -12.30 -6.92
C LEU A 227 7.21 -12.47 -7.29
N GLY A 228 8.11 -11.72 -6.65
CA GLY A 228 9.55 -11.70 -6.91
C GLY A 228 10.39 -12.03 -5.69
N ASP A 229 11.71 -11.90 -5.81
CA ASP A 229 12.64 -12.07 -4.70
C ASP A 229 12.32 -11.10 -3.56
N LEU A 230 12.18 -11.62 -2.35
CA LEU A 230 11.65 -10.86 -1.22
C LEU A 230 12.55 -9.70 -0.81
N VAL A 231 13.86 -9.92 -0.81
CA VAL A 231 14.83 -8.90 -0.37
C VAL A 231 15.03 -7.85 -1.45
N GLU A 232 15.14 -8.27 -2.70
CA GLU A 232 15.24 -7.35 -3.85
C GLU A 232 14.03 -6.44 -3.93
N GLU A 233 12.82 -7.01 -3.82
CA GLU A 233 11.57 -6.24 -3.83
C GLU A 233 11.45 -5.28 -2.64
N ALA A 234 11.84 -5.73 -1.43
CA ALA A 234 11.88 -4.85 -0.26
C ALA A 234 12.89 -3.73 -0.44
N TYR A 235 14.06 -4.03 -0.98
CA TYR A 235 15.10 -3.03 -1.22
C TYR A 235 14.68 -1.99 -2.26
N LEU A 236 14.21 -2.44 -3.41
CA LEU A 236 13.83 -1.52 -4.51
C LEU A 236 12.60 -0.67 -4.13
N SER A 237 11.61 -1.23 -3.45
CA SER A 237 10.46 -0.43 -2.98
C SER A 237 10.86 0.60 -1.93
N GLY A 238 11.79 0.29 -1.02
CA GLY A 238 12.36 1.26 -0.09
C GLY A 238 13.15 2.37 -0.77
N LEU A 239 13.97 2.03 -1.78
CA LEU A 239 14.68 3.02 -2.59
C LEU A 239 13.72 3.90 -3.39
N HIS A 240 12.62 3.33 -3.92
CA HIS A 240 11.61 4.09 -4.64
C HIS A 240 10.90 5.10 -3.71
N ALA A 241 10.49 4.67 -2.52
CA ALA A 241 9.93 5.58 -1.52
C ALA A 241 10.91 6.70 -1.14
N LYS A 242 12.20 6.36 -0.96
CA LYS A 242 13.25 7.35 -0.66
C LYS A 242 13.44 8.34 -1.81
N TYR A 243 13.53 7.87 -3.05
CA TYR A 243 13.64 8.71 -4.23
C TYR A 243 12.48 9.70 -4.36
N LEU A 244 11.25 9.22 -4.16
CA LEU A 244 10.05 10.05 -4.21
C LEU A 244 10.05 11.10 -3.08
N THR A 245 10.36 10.68 -1.86
CA THR A 245 10.42 11.58 -0.69
C THR A 245 11.48 12.68 -0.85
N ASP A 246 12.63 12.36 -1.43
CA ASP A 246 13.70 13.34 -1.64
C ASP A 246 13.39 14.30 -2.79
N LYS A 247 12.61 13.86 -3.77
CA LYS A 247 12.33 14.64 -4.99
C LYS A 247 11.07 15.50 -4.89
N TYR A 248 10.05 15.05 -4.20
CA TYR A 248 8.73 15.70 -4.14
C TYR A 248 8.38 16.12 -2.71
N LEU A 249 8.85 17.30 -2.31
CA LEU A 249 8.76 17.79 -0.94
C LEU A 249 7.33 18.21 -0.52
N ASN A 250 6.43 18.40 -1.48
CA ASN A 250 5.05 18.80 -1.24
C ASN A 250 4.08 17.61 -1.09
N SER A 251 4.59 16.38 -1.21
CA SER A 251 3.81 15.16 -1.02
C SER A 251 4.35 14.32 0.13
N GLU A 252 3.45 13.71 0.87
CA GLU A 252 3.77 12.69 1.87
C GLU A 252 3.81 11.32 1.21
N PHE A 253 4.81 10.51 1.56
CA PHE A 253 4.93 9.16 1.03
C PHE A 253 4.73 8.12 2.11
N SER A 254 4.06 7.05 1.74
CA SER A 254 3.93 5.85 2.57
C SER A 254 4.24 4.60 1.76
N ILE A 255 4.53 3.52 2.48
CA ILE A 255 4.82 2.22 1.89
C ILE A 255 3.92 1.15 2.47
N SER A 256 3.44 0.25 1.63
CA SER A 256 2.66 -0.92 2.02
C SER A 256 3.43 -2.20 1.71
N LEU A 257 3.19 -3.22 2.53
CA LEU A 257 3.81 -4.54 2.40
C LEU A 257 2.73 -5.64 2.24
N PRO A 258 1.87 -5.59 1.20
CA PRO A 258 0.88 -6.65 1.02
C PRO A 258 1.56 -7.98 0.68
N ARG A 259 1.17 -9.06 1.39
CA ARG A 259 1.46 -10.44 0.97
C ARG A 259 0.37 -10.94 0.04
N ILE A 260 0.70 -11.88 -0.85
CA ILE A 260 -0.29 -12.57 -1.67
C ILE A 260 -1.22 -13.37 -0.78
N ASN A 261 -2.53 -13.14 -0.92
CA ASN A 261 -3.60 -13.94 -0.33
C ASN A 261 -4.32 -14.70 -1.44
N ASP A 262 -5.07 -15.74 -1.06
CA ASP A 262 -5.86 -16.51 -2.00
C ASP A 262 -6.88 -15.61 -2.73
N ALA A 263 -7.03 -15.85 -4.01
CA ALA A 263 -7.94 -15.14 -4.90
C ALA A 263 -8.45 -16.09 -5.99
N GLU A 264 -9.55 -15.70 -6.62
CA GLU A 264 -10.04 -16.43 -7.82
C GLU A 264 -8.96 -16.47 -8.88
N GLY A 265 -8.79 -17.63 -9.54
CA GLY A 265 -7.66 -17.88 -10.44
C GLY A 265 -6.52 -18.70 -9.81
N GLY A 266 -6.47 -18.83 -8.49
CA GLY A 266 -5.64 -19.78 -7.77
C GLY A 266 -4.13 -19.61 -7.94
N TYR A 267 -3.63 -18.38 -8.08
CA TYR A 267 -2.20 -18.10 -8.17
C TYR A 267 -1.45 -18.65 -6.95
N LYS A 268 -0.36 -19.36 -7.17
CA LYS A 268 0.50 -19.89 -6.12
C LYS A 268 1.85 -19.18 -6.14
N SER A 269 2.15 -18.50 -5.04
CA SER A 269 3.43 -17.82 -4.85
C SER A 269 4.59 -18.81 -4.77
N LYS A 270 5.70 -18.46 -5.40
CA LYS A 270 6.99 -19.16 -5.25
C LYS A 270 7.83 -18.61 -4.09
N TYR A 271 7.56 -17.39 -3.67
CA TYR A 271 8.30 -16.65 -2.65
C TYR A 271 7.38 -16.42 -1.45
N ILE A 272 7.65 -17.11 -0.36
CA ILE A 272 6.82 -17.02 0.85
C ILE A 272 7.51 -16.11 1.86
N LEU A 273 6.91 -14.96 2.12
CA LEU A 273 7.38 -14.04 3.15
C LEU A 273 6.89 -14.52 4.52
N ASP A 274 7.78 -15.05 5.35
CA ASP A 274 7.49 -15.43 6.73
C ASP A 274 7.32 -14.19 7.64
N ASP A 275 6.69 -14.38 8.81
CA ASP A 275 6.39 -13.28 9.73
C ASP A 275 7.64 -12.59 10.27
N ALA A 276 8.72 -13.34 10.53
CA ALA A 276 9.97 -12.76 11.02
C ALA A 276 10.62 -11.84 9.96
N SER A 277 10.64 -12.28 8.70
CA SER A 277 11.10 -11.46 7.58
C SER A 277 10.20 -10.25 7.33
N PHE A 278 8.88 -10.43 7.47
CA PHE A 278 7.94 -9.31 7.37
C PHE A 278 8.23 -8.24 8.43
N VAL A 279 8.39 -8.65 9.69
CA VAL A 279 8.77 -7.74 10.79
C VAL A 279 10.10 -7.07 10.48
N GLN A 280 11.13 -7.83 10.05
CA GLN A 280 12.41 -7.27 9.65
C GLN A 280 12.26 -6.15 8.61
N PHE A 281 11.44 -6.36 7.57
CA PHE A 281 11.23 -5.36 6.53
C PHE A 281 10.51 -4.11 7.05
N VAL A 282 9.49 -4.27 7.89
CA VAL A 282 8.82 -3.15 8.56
C VAL A 282 9.83 -2.30 9.36
N LEU A 283 10.67 -2.97 10.15
CA LEU A 283 11.69 -2.31 10.97
C LEU A 283 12.74 -1.61 10.10
N ALA A 284 13.23 -2.28 9.06
CA ALA A 284 14.21 -1.73 8.12
C ALA A 284 13.66 -0.51 7.38
N TYR A 285 12.40 -0.56 6.90
CA TYR A 285 11.73 0.60 6.30
C TYR A 285 11.63 1.77 7.27
N ARG A 286 11.21 1.54 8.52
CA ARG A 286 11.12 2.62 9.50
C ARG A 286 12.47 3.27 9.77
N LEU A 287 13.54 2.48 9.84
CA LEU A 287 14.89 3.00 10.06
C LEU A 287 15.41 3.78 8.85
N PHE A 288 15.11 3.32 7.64
CA PHE A 288 15.56 3.96 6.41
C PHE A 288 14.70 5.16 5.99
N LEU A 289 13.39 5.09 6.25
CA LEU A 289 12.37 6.06 5.87
C LEU A 289 11.66 6.61 7.12
N PRO A 290 12.33 7.35 8.00
CA PRO A 290 11.78 7.71 9.30
C PRO A 290 10.50 8.55 9.23
N LYS A 291 10.29 9.29 8.13
CA LYS A 291 9.11 10.15 7.92
C LYS A 291 8.01 9.50 7.07
N ALA A 292 8.27 8.36 6.43
CA ALA A 292 7.26 7.71 5.61
C ALA A 292 6.23 6.97 6.47
N GLY A 293 4.96 7.00 6.05
CA GLY A 293 3.94 6.11 6.59
C GLY A 293 4.24 4.64 6.28
N ILE A 294 3.83 3.72 7.13
CA ILE A 294 3.84 2.27 6.86
C ILE A 294 2.43 1.77 7.07
N ASN A 295 1.81 1.22 6.02
CA ASN A 295 0.42 0.82 6.01
C ASN A 295 0.30 -0.70 5.98
N ILE A 296 -0.56 -1.26 6.83
CA ILE A 296 -0.86 -2.69 6.89
C ILE A 296 -2.37 -2.89 6.70
N SER A 297 -2.74 -3.80 5.82
CA SER A 297 -4.13 -4.11 5.51
C SER A 297 -4.63 -5.36 6.24
N THR A 298 -5.93 -5.63 6.09
CA THR A 298 -6.60 -6.84 6.60
C THR A 298 -6.22 -8.12 5.84
N ARG A 299 -5.22 -8.06 4.95
CA ARG A 299 -4.56 -9.27 4.40
C ARG A 299 -3.88 -10.09 5.48
N GLU A 300 -3.37 -9.42 6.53
CA GLU A 300 -2.71 -10.04 7.67
C GLU A 300 -3.73 -10.43 8.73
N ILE A 301 -3.45 -11.54 9.44
CA ILE A 301 -4.30 -11.99 10.56
C ILE A 301 -4.29 -10.98 11.71
N ALA A 302 -5.37 -10.95 12.48
CA ALA A 302 -5.60 -10.00 13.56
C ALA A 302 -4.45 -9.95 14.58
N GLU A 303 -4.02 -11.11 15.08
CA GLU A 303 -2.95 -11.23 16.07
C GLU A 303 -1.61 -10.65 15.54
N PHE A 304 -1.26 -10.93 14.29
CA PHE A 304 -0.03 -10.43 13.69
C PHE A 304 -0.09 -8.90 13.55
N ARG A 305 -1.21 -8.34 13.09
CA ARG A 305 -1.41 -6.89 13.00
C ARG A 305 -1.26 -6.22 14.36
N ASP A 306 -1.84 -6.80 15.40
CA ASP A 306 -1.73 -6.27 16.76
C ASP A 306 -0.28 -6.28 17.27
N ASN A 307 0.50 -7.28 16.90
CA ASN A 307 1.92 -7.36 17.24
C ASN A 307 2.79 -6.35 16.45
N LEU A 308 2.33 -5.85 15.31
CA LEU A 308 3.00 -4.78 14.56
C LEU A 308 2.79 -3.39 15.15
N ILE A 309 1.81 -3.20 16.05
CA ILE A 309 1.58 -1.93 16.72
C ILE A 309 2.81 -1.59 17.57
N GLY A 310 3.40 -0.43 17.30
CA GLY A 310 4.64 -0.01 17.96
C GLY A 310 5.93 -0.42 17.28
N LEU A 311 5.87 -1.23 16.22
CA LEU A 311 7.05 -1.64 15.45
C LEU A 311 7.34 -0.77 14.22
N GLY A 312 6.60 0.32 14.03
CA GLY A 312 6.83 1.24 12.92
C GLY A 312 5.61 1.52 12.06
N VAL A 313 4.55 0.71 12.19
CA VAL A 313 3.30 0.88 11.46
C VAL A 313 2.57 2.15 11.90
N THR A 314 1.93 2.83 10.93
CA THR A 314 1.24 4.12 11.17
C THR A 314 -0.23 4.09 10.76
N LYS A 315 -0.62 3.15 9.90
CA LYS A 315 -1.98 3.11 9.34
C LYS A 315 -2.46 1.68 9.14
N PHE A 316 -3.72 1.42 9.54
CA PHE A 316 -4.41 0.13 9.32
C PHE A 316 -5.68 0.32 8.50
N SER A 317 -6.00 -0.65 7.64
CA SER A 317 -7.39 -0.79 7.20
C SER A 317 -8.20 -1.51 8.28
N ALA A 318 -9.48 -1.16 8.42
CA ALA A 318 -10.37 -1.78 9.40
C ALA A 318 -11.76 -2.02 8.78
N GLY A 319 -12.47 -3.04 9.24
CA GLY A 319 -13.79 -3.38 8.73
C GLY A 319 -13.81 -3.62 7.22
N SER A 320 -12.70 -4.10 6.64
CA SER A 320 -12.53 -4.17 5.20
C SER A 320 -13.43 -5.21 4.55
N LYS A 321 -13.93 -4.88 3.35
CA LYS A 321 -14.59 -5.80 2.43
C LYS A 321 -13.98 -5.61 1.04
N THR A 322 -13.66 -6.70 0.34
CA THR A 322 -12.94 -6.67 -0.95
C THR A 322 -13.83 -6.96 -2.16
N ASN A 323 -15.11 -7.07 -1.93
CA ASN A 323 -16.13 -7.20 -2.96
C ASN A 323 -16.92 -5.88 -3.14
N VAL A 324 -17.47 -5.67 -4.33
CA VAL A 324 -18.21 -4.46 -4.69
C VAL A 324 -19.61 -4.48 -4.07
N GLY A 325 -20.04 -3.39 -3.43
CA GLY A 325 -21.37 -3.24 -2.86
C GLY A 325 -21.61 -4.04 -1.58
N ALA A 326 -20.57 -4.24 -0.78
CA ALA A 326 -20.61 -5.16 0.34
C ALA A 326 -21.01 -4.52 1.69
N TYR A 327 -21.04 -3.20 1.79
CA TYR A 327 -21.35 -2.49 3.05
C TYR A 327 -22.85 -2.24 3.23
N SER A 328 -23.61 -2.04 2.14
CA SER A 328 -25.03 -1.71 2.15
C SER A 328 -25.94 -2.88 1.77
N ASP A 329 -25.50 -4.12 2.00
CA ASP A 329 -26.26 -5.35 1.69
C ASP A 329 -26.77 -5.47 0.24
N LEU A 330 -26.08 -4.82 -0.69
CA LEU A 330 -26.32 -5.01 -2.11
C LEU A 330 -25.92 -6.44 -2.53
N GLU A 331 -26.42 -6.88 -3.68
CA GLU A 331 -26.05 -8.18 -4.23
C GLU A 331 -24.52 -8.35 -4.26
N LYS A 332 -24.04 -9.44 -3.67
CA LYS A 332 -22.61 -9.68 -3.48
C LYS A 332 -21.93 -9.99 -4.80
N SER A 333 -20.80 -9.32 -5.05
CA SER A 333 -19.86 -9.65 -6.13
C SER A 333 -18.72 -10.53 -5.61
N THR A 334 -17.94 -11.10 -6.53
CA THR A 334 -16.73 -11.84 -6.16
C THR A 334 -15.67 -10.86 -5.59
N PRO A 335 -15.00 -11.20 -4.47
CA PRO A 335 -13.95 -10.38 -3.87
C PRO A 335 -12.68 -10.35 -4.73
N GLN A 336 -11.85 -9.32 -4.54
CA GLN A 336 -10.55 -9.23 -5.23
C GLN A 336 -9.55 -10.27 -4.70
N PHE A 337 -9.58 -10.51 -3.41
CA PHE A 337 -8.78 -11.50 -2.68
C PHE A 337 -9.43 -11.76 -1.31
N GLU A 338 -9.06 -12.87 -0.69
CA GLU A 338 -9.49 -13.23 0.66
C GLU A 338 -8.80 -12.33 1.70
N ILE A 339 -9.55 -11.85 2.70
CA ILE A 339 -9.00 -11.13 3.86
C ILE A 339 -8.83 -12.07 5.05
N SER A 340 -7.82 -11.83 5.88
CA SER A 340 -7.51 -12.67 7.04
C SER A 340 -7.99 -12.05 8.37
N ASP A 341 -8.15 -10.74 8.44
CA ASP A 341 -8.70 -10.03 9.60
C ASP A 341 -10.09 -9.50 9.27
N ASN A 342 -11.10 -10.18 9.85
CA ASN A 342 -12.52 -9.86 9.64
C ASN A 342 -13.12 -9.01 10.76
N ARG A 343 -12.30 -8.47 11.67
CA ARG A 343 -12.77 -7.62 12.77
C ARG A 343 -13.46 -6.37 12.26
N SER A 344 -14.46 -5.95 13.04
CA SER A 344 -15.09 -4.63 12.86
C SER A 344 -14.10 -3.49 13.10
N VAL A 345 -14.52 -2.27 12.82
CA VAL A 345 -13.76 -1.05 13.15
C VAL A 345 -13.55 -0.97 14.66
N GLU A 346 -14.61 -1.15 15.46
CA GLU A 346 -14.58 -1.08 16.91
C GLU A 346 -13.62 -2.09 17.53
N GLU A 347 -13.66 -3.36 17.12
CA GLU A 347 -12.74 -4.40 17.59
C GLU A 347 -11.26 -4.07 17.23
N THR A 348 -11.03 -3.47 16.07
CA THR A 348 -9.68 -3.02 15.67
C THR A 348 -9.21 -1.84 16.53
N GLU A 349 -10.10 -0.90 16.84
CA GLU A 349 -9.80 0.23 17.71
C GLU A 349 -9.45 -0.23 19.13
N ASP A 350 -10.22 -1.16 19.68
CA ASP A 350 -9.99 -1.70 21.02
C ASP A 350 -8.62 -2.39 21.10
N ALA A 351 -8.24 -3.15 20.08
CA ALA A 351 -6.92 -3.76 19.99
C ALA A 351 -5.79 -2.71 19.98
N ILE A 352 -5.97 -1.61 19.24
CA ILE A 352 -5.00 -0.50 19.19
C ILE A 352 -4.90 0.18 20.57
N ARG A 353 -6.03 0.48 21.21
CA ARG A 353 -6.08 1.11 22.55
C ARG A 353 -5.46 0.21 23.60
N ALA A 354 -5.71 -1.11 23.55
CA ALA A 354 -5.14 -2.09 24.47
C ALA A 354 -3.59 -2.13 24.39
N ARG A 355 -3.00 -1.75 23.26
CA ARG A 355 -1.53 -1.61 23.07
C ARG A 355 -1.00 -0.22 23.48
N GLY A 356 -1.86 0.65 24.04
CA GLY A 356 -1.48 1.99 24.50
C GLY A 356 -1.30 3.02 23.37
N TYR A 357 -1.94 2.80 22.23
CA TYR A 357 -1.96 3.71 21.09
C TYR A 357 -3.34 4.38 20.95
N GLN A 358 -3.33 5.59 20.43
CA GLN A 358 -4.54 6.33 20.10
C GLN A 358 -4.96 6.03 18.66
N VAL A 359 -6.26 5.85 18.44
CA VAL A 359 -6.85 5.71 17.11
C VAL A 359 -7.14 7.09 16.51
N VAL A 360 -6.84 7.25 15.23
CA VAL A 360 -7.14 8.45 14.45
C VAL A 360 -8.00 8.05 13.25
N HIS A 361 -9.22 8.59 13.19
CA HIS A 361 -10.19 8.31 12.12
C HIS A 361 -10.08 9.25 10.94
N LYS A 362 -9.46 10.41 11.14
CA LYS A 362 -9.34 11.49 10.16
C LYS A 362 -7.86 11.71 9.89
N ASP A 363 -7.46 11.57 8.65
CA ASP A 363 -6.07 11.78 8.24
C ASP A 363 -5.80 13.26 7.93
N TRP A 364 -6.71 13.87 7.16
CA TRP A 364 -6.54 15.22 6.65
C TRP A 364 -7.87 15.95 6.46
N GLU A 365 -7.83 17.27 6.58
CA GLU A 365 -8.93 18.17 6.21
C GLU A 365 -8.36 19.44 5.60
N LEU A 366 -8.86 19.79 4.43
CA LEU A 366 -8.55 21.09 3.84
C LEU A 366 -9.29 22.19 4.63
N ILE A 367 -8.53 23.06 5.27
CA ILE A 367 -9.08 24.27 5.90
C ILE A 367 -9.07 25.37 4.84
N LEU A 368 -10.25 25.73 4.35
CA LEU A 368 -10.46 26.81 3.37
C LEU A 368 -10.56 28.16 4.09
#